data_a1760d4478b2574bd521ae137bbaed33
#
_entry.id   a1760d4478b2574bd521ae137bbaed33
#
_cell.length_a   1.000
_cell.length_b   1.000
_cell.length_c   1.000
_cell.angle_alpha   90.00
_cell.angle_beta   90.00
_cell.angle_gamma   90.00
#
_symmetry.space_group_name_H-M   'P 1'
#
loop_
_entity.id
_entity.type
_entity.pdbx_description
1 polymer ?
#
loop_
_entity_poly.entity_id
_entity_poly.type
_entity_poly.pdbx_seq_one_letter_code
_entity_poly.pdbx_strand_id
1 'polypeptide(L)'
;MLLGQILYTSVLSAHTIANQEKQSILQSLVKRQVLYDDSISIDSVIAWSEQLLPTQQSNEDRTTYFLLQLQLANAYTLRGDISLATNRAQLMYEEAKATDYQFGMVVANQAIGDAYNTIANMGDKALESYQDALTELSNISDQHPYRAQLLLKMSNVLQRKGRLEEAEKILEELEKILYQEPDYPTDFFFCIEKTNFAISHGHLSQDYLDEANIWLHKMDSIYQLHPEKFYRFHLDYTTAAYYRAMGNWDKQYWKQALDIYSKLQAEYSGNKRSTYYRWTSLEKIYLCKIQGMAMEACRIYQELYPPIDTLASQSYIRQINTIKAKYQVDKAETASNNEYNKIITSILVGTMALVTLFVLLAILLKRQREKVKLSTQKLATSRINAENAMRAKSVFLSNMSHEIRTPLNALSGFSSLLTEEGLDD
;
A
#
# COMPACT_ATOMS: atom_id res chain seq x y z
N MET A 1 7.36 -22.78 54.64
CA MET A 1 6.81 -22.93 53.29
C MET A 1 5.74 -21.85 52.94
N LEU A 2 4.72 -21.61 53.78
CA LEU A 2 3.65 -20.63 53.52
C LEU A 2 4.14 -19.18 53.34
N LEU A 3 5.09 -18.70 54.14
CA LEU A 3 5.66 -17.35 54.01
C LEU A 3 6.46 -17.16 52.71
N GLY A 4 7.12 -18.20 52.19
CA GLY A 4 7.82 -18.15 50.90
C GLY A 4 6.88 -18.10 49.70
N GLN A 5 5.73 -18.79 49.77
CA GLN A 5 4.68 -18.75 48.75
C GLN A 5 3.97 -17.37 48.72
N ILE A 6 3.69 -16.80 49.89
CA ILE A 6 3.05 -15.48 49.97
C ILE A 6 4.01 -14.37 49.43
N LEU A 7 5.30 -14.43 49.78
CA LEU A 7 6.30 -13.52 49.22
C LEU A 7 6.48 -13.71 47.71
N TYR A 8 6.50 -14.96 47.23
CA TYR A 8 6.60 -15.23 45.79
C TYR A 8 5.38 -14.75 45.01
N THR A 9 4.16 -14.97 45.53
CA THR A 9 2.93 -14.48 44.91
C THR A 9 2.83 -12.93 44.95
N SER A 10 3.27 -12.29 46.05
CA SER A 10 3.26 -10.81 46.13
C SER A 10 4.32 -10.18 45.21
N VAL A 11 5.49 -10.79 45.05
CA VAL A 11 6.51 -10.33 44.09
C VAL A 11 6.03 -10.55 42.66
N LEU A 12 5.40 -11.69 42.35
CA LEU A 12 4.84 -11.97 41.03
C LEU A 12 3.71 -10.98 40.69
N SER A 13 2.81 -10.69 41.64
CA SER A 13 1.73 -9.71 41.43
C SER A 13 2.26 -8.29 41.25
N ALA A 14 3.24 -7.87 42.04
CA ALA A 14 3.90 -6.57 41.88
C ALA A 14 4.61 -6.43 40.52
N HIS A 15 5.29 -7.48 40.09
CA HIS A 15 5.97 -7.51 38.77
C HIS A 15 4.95 -7.44 37.63
N THR A 16 3.82 -8.15 37.74
CA THR A 16 2.73 -8.14 36.76
C THR A 16 2.07 -6.76 36.68
N ILE A 17 1.78 -6.12 37.81
CA ILE A 17 1.24 -4.75 37.87
C ILE A 17 2.21 -3.75 37.24
N ALA A 18 3.50 -3.81 37.57
CA ALA A 18 4.52 -2.93 37.00
C ALA A 18 4.65 -3.10 35.48
N ASN A 19 4.48 -4.33 34.96
CA ASN A 19 4.52 -4.57 33.52
C ASN A 19 3.25 -4.05 32.81
N GLN A 20 2.07 -4.19 33.43
CA GLN A 20 0.84 -3.61 32.90
C GLN A 20 0.89 -2.08 32.84
N GLU A 21 1.44 -1.44 33.87
CA GLU A 21 1.64 0.00 33.89
C GLU A 21 2.59 0.45 32.77
N LYS A 22 3.74 -0.19 32.61
CA LYS A 22 4.68 0.10 31.50
C LYS A 22 4.04 -0.10 30.14
N GLN A 23 3.27 -1.16 29.97
CA GLN A 23 2.54 -1.43 28.72
C GLN A 23 1.52 -0.33 28.42
N SER A 24 0.73 0.09 29.41
CA SER A 24 -0.25 1.17 29.27
C SER A 24 0.41 2.48 28.86
N ILE A 25 1.57 2.80 29.47
CA ILE A 25 2.37 3.99 29.12
C ILE A 25 2.85 3.91 27.69
N LEU A 26 3.46 2.79 27.27
CA LEU A 26 3.96 2.61 25.89
C LEU A 26 2.83 2.67 24.86
N GLN A 27 1.66 2.07 25.14
CA GLN A 27 0.48 2.19 24.27
C GLN A 27 -0.01 3.64 24.16
N SER A 28 0.02 4.38 25.26
CA SER A 28 -0.32 5.81 25.26
C SER A 28 0.65 6.62 24.39
N LEU A 29 1.96 6.34 24.46
CA LEU A 29 2.95 6.99 23.61
C LEU A 29 2.73 6.68 22.11
N VAL A 30 2.44 5.40 21.79
CA VAL A 30 2.08 5.00 20.41
C VAL A 30 0.86 5.77 19.91
N LYS A 31 -0.21 5.82 20.71
CA LYS A 31 -1.46 6.52 20.35
C LYS A 31 -1.24 8.01 20.12
N ARG A 32 -0.37 8.65 20.90
CA ARG A 32 -0.03 10.09 20.76
C ARG A 32 1.04 10.34 19.71
N GLN A 33 1.58 9.30 19.08
CA GLN A 33 2.70 9.38 18.12
C GLN A 33 3.95 10.04 18.71
N VAL A 34 4.14 9.96 20.02
CA VAL A 34 5.33 10.47 20.72
C VAL A 34 6.25 9.32 21.10
N LEU A 35 7.56 9.58 21.16
CA LEU A 35 8.55 8.56 21.52
C LEU A 35 8.93 8.61 23.00
N TYR A 36 8.74 9.75 23.64
CA TYR A 36 8.98 9.96 25.08
C TYR A 36 8.27 11.23 25.54
N ASP A 37 8.07 11.36 26.83
CA ASP A 37 7.59 12.58 27.48
C ASP A 37 8.54 13.04 28.61
N ASP A 38 8.14 14.04 29.39
CA ASP A 38 8.99 14.57 30.46
C ASP A 38 9.27 13.55 31.58
N SER A 39 8.43 12.53 31.73
CA SER A 39 8.55 11.47 32.75
C SER A 39 9.32 10.24 32.26
N ILE A 40 9.47 10.06 30.95
CA ILE A 40 9.99 8.84 30.34
C ILE A 40 11.09 9.16 29.32
N SER A 41 12.29 8.67 29.58
CA SER A 41 13.42 8.83 28.65
C SER A 41 13.34 7.84 27.47
N ILE A 42 14.02 8.16 26.36
CA ILE A 42 14.17 7.23 25.22
C ILE A 42 14.76 5.90 25.67
N ASP A 43 15.73 5.90 26.58
CA ASP A 43 16.33 4.67 27.10
C ASP A 43 15.33 3.83 27.90
N SER A 44 14.41 4.49 28.63
CA SER A 44 13.31 3.80 29.30
C SER A 44 12.33 3.18 28.31
N VAL A 45 11.98 3.90 27.23
CA VAL A 45 11.12 3.35 26.15
C VAL A 45 11.76 2.11 25.54
N ILE A 46 13.05 2.16 25.24
CA ILE A 46 13.79 1.01 24.69
C ILE A 46 13.75 -0.17 25.67
N ALA A 47 14.19 0.05 26.91
CA ALA A 47 14.28 -1.01 27.91
C ALA A 47 12.91 -1.67 28.20
N TRP A 48 11.85 -0.88 28.30
CA TRP A 48 10.49 -1.40 28.53
C TRP A 48 9.94 -2.13 27.32
N SER A 49 10.16 -1.61 26.10
CA SER A 49 9.74 -2.27 24.88
C SER A 49 10.46 -3.61 24.70
N GLU A 50 11.78 -3.66 24.92
CA GLU A 50 12.55 -4.92 24.86
C GLU A 50 12.06 -5.95 25.90
N GLN A 51 11.68 -5.49 27.09
CA GLN A 51 11.17 -6.34 28.15
C GLN A 51 9.75 -6.89 27.84
N LEU A 52 8.90 -6.08 27.23
CA LEU A 52 7.48 -6.42 27.02
C LEU A 52 7.23 -7.17 25.72
N LEU A 53 7.97 -6.89 24.66
CA LEU A 53 7.77 -7.53 23.36
C LEU A 53 7.68 -9.06 23.38
N PRO A 54 8.55 -9.81 24.11
CA PRO A 54 8.45 -11.26 24.19
C PRO A 54 7.14 -11.76 24.82
N THR A 55 6.55 -10.96 25.73
CA THR A 55 5.28 -11.29 26.40
C THR A 55 4.06 -10.95 25.56
N GLN A 56 4.21 -10.04 24.59
CA GLN A 56 3.12 -9.60 23.70
C GLN A 56 3.02 -10.47 22.44
N GLN A 57 4.07 -11.19 22.07
CA GLN A 57 4.09 -12.06 20.90
C GLN A 57 3.03 -13.18 20.95
N SER A 58 2.59 -13.56 22.15
CA SER A 58 1.54 -14.56 22.39
C SER A 58 0.13 -13.97 22.50
N ASN A 59 -0.02 -12.64 22.45
CA ASN A 59 -1.29 -11.95 22.64
C ASN A 59 -2.09 -11.86 21.34
N GLU A 60 -3.42 -11.89 21.46
CA GLU A 60 -4.36 -11.76 20.33
C GLU A 60 -4.28 -10.37 19.63
N ASP A 61 -3.80 -9.35 20.32
CA ASP A 61 -3.65 -7.98 19.77
C ASP A 61 -2.33 -7.81 19.01
N ARG A 62 -2.29 -8.34 17.81
CA ARG A 62 -1.15 -8.19 16.90
C ARG A 62 -0.86 -6.73 16.50
N THR A 63 -1.90 -5.90 16.42
CA THR A 63 -1.76 -4.48 16.06
C THR A 63 -0.88 -3.76 17.06
N THR A 64 -1.21 -3.84 18.35
CA THR A 64 -0.40 -3.26 19.43
C THR A 64 1.02 -3.81 19.44
N TYR A 65 1.18 -5.11 19.22
CA TYR A 65 2.51 -5.73 19.17
C TYR A 65 3.40 -5.12 18.06
N PHE A 66 2.90 -4.98 16.83
CA PHE A 66 3.67 -4.38 15.73
C PHE A 66 3.91 -2.89 15.92
N LEU A 67 2.95 -2.15 16.46
CA LEU A 67 3.14 -0.73 16.79
C LEU A 67 4.18 -0.51 17.89
N LEU A 68 4.27 -1.40 18.90
CA LEU A 68 5.34 -1.37 19.90
C LEU A 68 6.70 -1.69 19.28
N GLN A 69 6.77 -2.61 18.35
CA GLN A 69 8.02 -2.86 17.60
C GLN A 69 8.45 -1.65 16.76
N LEU A 70 7.51 -0.97 16.10
CA LEU A 70 7.76 0.29 15.38
C LEU A 70 8.31 1.36 16.33
N GLN A 71 7.68 1.52 17.50
CA GLN A 71 8.14 2.47 18.50
C GLN A 71 9.56 2.17 18.98
N LEU A 72 9.89 0.90 19.19
CA LEU A 72 11.25 0.47 19.54
C LEU A 72 12.24 0.80 18.40
N ALA A 73 11.89 0.51 17.15
CA ALA A 73 12.74 0.84 15.99
C ALA A 73 12.97 2.37 15.88
N ASN A 74 11.92 3.16 16.08
CA ASN A 74 12.00 4.61 16.07
C ASN A 74 12.81 5.16 17.25
N ALA A 75 12.70 4.56 18.44
CA ALA A 75 13.50 4.91 19.60
C ALA A 75 15.00 4.64 19.37
N TYR A 76 15.37 3.50 18.77
CA TYR A 76 16.74 3.25 18.33
C TYR A 76 17.24 4.29 17.33
N THR A 77 16.40 4.64 16.33
CA THR A 77 16.71 5.67 15.34
C THR A 77 17.00 7.01 16.03
N LEU A 78 16.14 7.41 16.96
CA LEU A 78 16.26 8.70 17.65
C LEU A 78 17.48 8.74 18.60
N ARG A 79 17.81 7.61 19.23
CA ARG A 79 19.02 7.47 20.02
C ARG A 79 20.31 7.46 19.16
N GLY A 80 20.19 7.20 17.86
CA GLY A 80 21.29 7.12 16.90
C GLY A 80 21.82 5.71 16.65
N ASP A 81 21.11 4.68 17.14
CA ASP A 81 21.45 3.26 16.95
C ASP A 81 20.81 2.70 15.68
N ILE A 82 21.16 3.28 14.53
CA ILE A 82 20.51 2.99 13.23
C ILE A 82 20.62 1.52 12.85
N SER A 83 21.71 0.84 13.20
CA SER A 83 21.85 -0.61 12.95
C SER A 83 20.79 -1.45 13.69
N LEU A 84 20.48 -1.08 14.94
CA LEU A 84 19.43 -1.78 15.70
C LEU A 84 18.05 -1.46 15.15
N ALA A 85 17.81 -0.22 14.74
CA ALA A 85 16.57 0.21 14.11
C ALA A 85 16.29 -0.57 12.82
N THR A 86 17.28 -0.63 11.91
CA THR A 86 17.14 -1.36 10.63
C THR A 86 16.97 -2.85 10.84
N ASN A 87 17.71 -3.46 11.77
CA ASN A 87 17.56 -4.87 12.08
C ASN A 87 16.15 -5.18 12.65
N ARG A 88 15.65 -4.34 13.55
CA ARG A 88 14.30 -4.49 14.10
C ARG A 88 13.23 -4.39 13.00
N ALA A 89 13.31 -3.39 12.14
CA ALA A 89 12.39 -3.22 11.03
C ALA A 89 12.36 -4.43 10.08
N GLN A 90 13.53 -5.01 9.80
CA GLN A 90 13.64 -6.22 8.99
C GLN A 90 12.98 -7.43 9.66
N LEU A 91 13.25 -7.63 10.95
CA LEU A 91 12.62 -8.73 11.71
C LEU A 91 11.09 -8.59 11.75
N MET A 92 10.58 -7.35 11.91
CA MET A 92 9.15 -7.07 11.84
C MET A 92 8.55 -7.51 10.49
N TYR A 93 9.22 -7.18 9.39
CA TYR A 93 8.76 -7.55 8.05
C TYR A 93 8.72 -9.07 7.86
N GLU A 94 9.79 -9.75 8.27
CA GLU A 94 9.88 -11.22 8.19
C GLU A 94 8.78 -11.91 9.02
N GLU A 95 8.53 -11.41 10.22
CA GLU A 95 7.50 -11.92 11.11
C GLU A 95 6.09 -11.68 10.57
N ALA A 96 5.81 -10.47 10.08
CA ALA A 96 4.54 -10.11 9.47
C ALA A 96 4.24 -10.99 8.24
N LYS A 97 5.24 -11.18 7.38
CA LYS A 97 5.16 -12.02 6.18
C LYS A 97 4.96 -13.50 6.54
N ALA A 98 5.69 -14.03 7.51
CA ALA A 98 5.57 -15.42 7.96
C ALA A 98 4.20 -15.73 8.57
N THR A 99 3.53 -14.74 9.14
CA THR A 99 2.22 -14.87 9.78
C THR A 99 1.06 -14.36 8.91
N ASP A 100 1.33 -13.95 7.66
CA ASP A 100 0.37 -13.35 6.72
C ASP A 100 -0.46 -12.22 7.35
N TYR A 101 0.21 -11.37 8.15
CA TYR A 101 -0.44 -10.27 8.84
C TYR A 101 -0.23 -8.94 8.09
N GLN A 102 -1.19 -8.54 7.26
CA GLN A 102 -1.08 -7.41 6.35
C GLN A 102 -0.75 -6.09 7.06
N PHE A 103 -1.45 -5.74 8.14
CA PHE A 103 -1.13 -4.50 8.87
C PHE A 103 0.28 -4.53 9.47
N GLY A 104 0.77 -5.70 9.87
CA GLY A 104 2.17 -5.87 10.30
C GLY A 104 3.16 -5.54 9.17
N MET A 105 2.87 -5.93 7.92
CA MET A 105 3.68 -5.57 6.75
C MET A 105 3.66 -4.05 6.48
N VAL A 106 2.50 -3.39 6.64
CA VAL A 106 2.41 -1.91 6.57
C VAL A 106 3.35 -1.24 7.55
N VAL A 107 3.26 -1.64 8.83
CA VAL A 107 4.06 -1.05 9.93
C VAL A 107 5.54 -1.35 9.76
N ALA A 108 5.88 -2.55 9.30
CA ALA A 108 7.27 -2.93 9.02
C ALA A 108 7.87 -2.14 7.84
N ASN A 109 7.13 -1.97 6.75
CA ASN A 109 7.55 -1.14 5.62
C ASN A 109 7.72 0.33 6.03
N GLN A 110 6.86 0.86 6.91
CA GLN A 110 7.09 2.17 7.51
C GLN A 110 8.39 2.22 8.30
N ALA A 111 8.65 1.23 9.17
CA ALA A 111 9.88 1.20 9.98
C ALA A 111 11.15 1.13 9.10
N ILE A 112 11.11 0.39 8.00
CA ILE A 112 12.17 0.34 6.98
C ILE A 112 12.36 1.72 6.34
N GLY A 113 11.27 2.36 5.94
CA GLY A 113 11.28 3.72 5.39
C GLY A 113 11.84 4.75 6.37
N ASP A 114 11.42 4.70 7.63
CA ASP A 114 11.93 5.56 8.71
C ASP A 114 13.45 5.41 8.90
N ALA A 115 13.94 4.18 8.88
CA ALA A 115 15.39 3.91 8.99
C ALA A 115 16.15 4.44 7.76
N TYR A 116 15.66 4.22 6.54
CA TYR A 116 16.29 4.78 5.33
C TYR A 116 16.26 6.31 5.30
N ASN A 117 15.18 6.92 5.80
CA ASN A 117 15.05 8.37 5.84
C ASN A 117 16.14 9.08 6.68
N THR A 118 16.76 8.38 7.62
CA THR A 118 17.86 8.92 8.44
C THR A 118 19.23 8.79 7.79
N ILE A 119 19.34 8.02 6.71
CA ILE A 119 20.61 7.77 6.02
C ILE A 119 20.72 8.71 4.82
N ALA A 120 21.85 9.40 4.72
CA ALA A 120 22.12 10.29 3.60
C ALA A 120 21.97 9.54 2.25
N ASN A 121 21.35 10.20 1.28
CA ASN A 121 21.10 9.68 -0.08
C ASN A 121 20.19 8.43 -0.19
N MET A 122 19.50 8.02 0.88
CA MET A 122 18.55 6.90 0.87
C MET A 122 17.08 7.33 0.80
N GLY A 123 16.79 8.61 0.55
CA GLY A 123 15.42 9.14 0.50
C GLY A 123 14.51 8.46 -0.53
N ASP A 124 15.04 8.05 -1.71
CA ASP A 124 14.24 7.30 -2.69
C ASP A 124 13.83 5.92 -2.17
N LYS A 125 14.70 5.26 -1.40
CA LYS A 125 14.39 3.99 -0.75
C LYS A 125 13.37 4.16 0.39
N ALA A 126 13.43 5.26 1.11
CA ALA A 126 12.41 5.61 2.08
C ALA A 126 11.04 5.80 1.41
N LEU A 127 10.98 6.56 0.30
CA LEU A 127 9.75 6.75 -0.47
C LEU A 127 9.20 5.43 -1.03
N GLU A 128 10.06 4.57 -1.57
CA GLU A 128 9.68 3.24 -2.05
C GLU A 128 9.05 2.40 -0.92
N SER A 129 9.66 2.39 0.27
CA SER A 129 9.14 1.65 1.42
C SER A 129 7.82 2.20 1.93
N TYR A 130 7.64 3.53 1.97
CA TYR A 130 6.35 4.14 2.33
C TYR A 130 5.28 3.88 1.28
N GLN A 131 5.62 3.86 -0.02
CA GLN A 131 4.70 3.51 -1.09
C GLN A 131 4.27 2.05 -1.01
N ASP A 132 5.19 1.13 -0.69
CA ASP A 132 4.87 -0.27 -0.44
C ASP A 132 3.92 -0.39 0.78
N ALA A 133 4.17 0.39 1.86
CA ALA A 133 3.26 0.44 3.01
C ALA A 133 1.85 0.94 2.63
N LEU A 134 1.73 1.98 1.80
CA LEU A 134 0.44 2.47 1.30
C LEU A 134 -0.27 1.43 0.43
N THR A 135 0.47 0.70 -0.38
CA THR A 135 -0.07 -0.37 -1.23
C THR A 135 -0.63 -1.51 -0.38
N GLU A 136 0.11 -1.96 0.63
CA GLU A 136 -0.38 -2.97 1.58
C GLU A 136 -1.59 -2.45 2.39
N LEU A 137 -1.59 -1.17 2.77
CA LEU A 137 -2.69 -0.56 3.50
C LEU A 137 -3.98 -0.52 2.66
N SER A 138 -3.88 -0.21 1.37
CA SER A 138 -5.03 -0.19 0.44
C SER A 138 -5.67 -1.57 0.28
N ASN A 139 -4.90 -2.67 0.45
CA ASN A 139 -5.44 -4.02 0.48
C ASN A 139 -6.32 -4.29 1.72
N ILE A 140 -6.13 -3.52 2.80
CA ILE A 140 -6.92 -3.61 4.04
C ILE A 140 -8.13 -2.67 3.96
N SER A 141 -7.89 -1.38 3.69
CA SER A 141 -8.91 -0.34 3.54
C SER A 141 -8.30 0.94 2.96
N ASP A 142 -8.94 1.51 1.94
CA ASP A 142 -8.51 2.79 1.34
C ASP A 142 -8.67 3.98 2.31
N GLN A 143 -9.57 3.89 3.29
CA GLN A 143 -9.86 4.93 4.28
C GLN A 143 -9.24 4.63 5.65
N HIS A 144 -8.18 3.84 5.71
CA HIS A 144 -7.54 3.49 6.98
C HIS A 144 -6.83 4.72 7.59
N PRO A 145 -7.06 5.04 8.89
CA PRO A 145 -6.48 6.25 9.55
C PRO A 145 -4.95 6.33 9.47
N TYR A 146 -4.28 5.20 9.37
CA TYR A 146 -2.82 5.12 9.26
C TYR A 146 -2.26 5.72 7.96
N ARG A 147 -3.14 5.94 6.93
CA ARG A 147 -2.77 6.57 5.65
C ARG A 147 -2.18 7.96 5.85
N ALA A 148 -2.80 8.77 6.70
CA ALA A 148 -2.33 10.12 6.99
C ALA A 148 -0.88 10.16 7.52
N GLN A 149 -0.52 9.22 8.39
CA GLN A 149 0.86 9.13 8.92
C GLN A 149 1.89 8.78 7.84
N LEU A 150 1.55 7.87 6.92
CA LEU A 150 2.44 7.52 5.80
C LEU A 150 2.62 8.69 4.83
N LEU A 151 1.53 9.40 4.51
CA LEU A 151 1.57 10.60 3.65
C LEU A 151 2.44 11.70 4.25
N LEU A 152 2.35 11.95 5.57
CA LEU A 152 3.25 12.87 6.27
C LEU A 152 4.72 12.53 6.06
N LYS A 153 5.08 11.26 6.23
CA LYS A 153 6.46 10.80 6.06
C LYS A 153 6.95 10.96 4.63
N MET A 154 6.08 10.66 3.65
CA MET A 154 6.40 10.85 2.23
C MET A 154 6.59 12.33 1.89
N SER A 155 5.70 13.22 2.37
CA SER A 155 5.82 14.66 2.18
C SER A 155 7.16 15.19 2.69
N ASN A 156 7.56 14.79 3.91
CA ASN A 156 8.85 15.17 4.49
C ASN A 156 10.04 14.78 3.59
N VAL A 157 10.06 13.53 3.10
CA VAL A 157 11.15 13.07 2.23
C VAL A 157 11.16 13.82 0.90
N LEU A 158 9.99 14.04 0.28
CA LEU A 158 9.87 14.76 -0.99
C LEU A 158 10.35 16.19 -0.88
N GLN A 159 9.95 16.91 0.19
CA GLN A 159 10.42 18.28 0.45
C GLN A 159 11.94 18.33 0.62
N ARG A 160 12.52 17.44 1.40
CA ARG A 160 13.98 17.36 1.59
C ARG A 160 14.73 17.04 0.30
N LYS A 161 14.10 16.38 -0.67
CA LYS A 161 14.65 16.10 -2.01
C LYS A 161 14.38 17.22 -3.00
N GLY A 162 13.67 18.28 -2.64
CA GLY A 162 13.28 19.36 -3.54
C GLY A 162 12.20 18.97 -4.55
N ARG A 163 11.50 17.83 -4.36
CA ARG A 163 10.37 17.40 -5.21
C ARG A 163 9.07 18.06 -4.73
N LEU A 164 9.04 19.41 -4.82
CA LEU A 164 8.03 20.23 -4.14
C LEU A 164 6.63 20.05 -4.74
N GLU A 165 6.49 19.91 -6.07
CA GLU A 165 5.19 19.67 -6.72
C GLU A 165 4.52 18.36 -6.28
N GLU A 166 5.32 17.33 -6.01
CA GLU A 166 4.82 16.06 -5.52
C GLU A 166 4.46 16.14 -4.03
N ALA A 167 5.26 16.87 -3.25
CA ALA A 167 4.98 17.13 -1.85
C ALA A 167 3.67 17.91 -1.67
N GLU A 168 3.43 18.91 -2.52
CA GLU A 168 2.20 19.73 -2.51
C GLU A 168 0.95 18.86 -2.70
N LYS A 169 0.94 17.98 -3.70
CA LYS A 169 -0.18 17.05 -3.95
C LYS A 169 -0.47 16.15 -2.76
N ILE A 170 0.58 15.67 -2.11
CA ILE A 170 0.44 14.85 -0.90
C ILE A 170 -0.12 15.68 0.26
N LEU A 171 0.34 16.91 0.44
CA LEU A 171 -0.15 17.80 1.48
C LEU A 171 -1.62 18.19 1.25
N GLU A 172 -2.06 18.39 0.01
CA GLU A 172 -3.48 18.61 -0.33
C GLU A 172 -4.35 17.40 -0.02
N GLU A 173 -3.88 16.19 -0.32
CA GLU A 173 -4.58 14.95 0.02
C GLU A 173 -4.70 14.80 1.54
N LEU A 174 -3.61 15.03 2.25
CA LEU A 174 -3.55 14.94 3.71
C LEU A 174 -4.48 15.95 4.39
N GLU A 175 -4.53 17.18 3.90
CA GLU A 175 -5.42 18.23 4.42
C GLU A 175 -6.90 17.82 4.33
N LYS A 176 -7.30 17.16 3.24
CA LYS A 176 -8.67 16.64 3.07
C LYS A 176 -8.97 15.52 4.07
N ILE A 177 -8.01 14.63 4.32
CA ILE A 177 -8.16 13.54 5.30
C ILE A 177 -8.33 14.12 6.71
N LEU A 178 -7.45 15.04 7.12
CA LEU A 178 -7.48 15.65 8.45
C LEU A 178 -8.70 16.56 8.68
N TYR A 179 -9.25 17.14 7.62
CA TYR A 179 -10.50 17.88 7.74
C TYR A 179 -11.70 16.97 8.07
N GLN A 180 -11.69 15.73 7.59
CA GLN A 180 -12.75 14.76 7.82
C GLN A 180 -12.58 14.04 9.16
N GLU A 181 -11.35 13.67 9.49
CA GLU A 181 -10.99 12.90 10.68
C GLU A 181 -9.81 13.57 11.41
N PRO A 182 -10.06 14.61 12.23
CA PRO A 182 -9.00 15.32 12.95
C PRO A 182 -8.28 14.39 13.93
N ASP A 183 -6.96 14.39 13.88
CA ASP A 183 -6.07 13.66 14.78
C ASP A 183 -4.94 14.58 15.24
N TYR A 184 -4.96 15.05 16.49
CA TYR A 184 -4.05 16.10 16.95
C TYR A 184 -2.57 15.77 16.79
N PRO A 185 -2.08 14.51 16.95
CA PRO A 185 -0.68 14.21 16.66
C PRO A 185 -0.35 14.40 15.18
N THR A 186 -1.21 13.91 14.28
CA THR A 186 -1.03 14.05 12.84
C THR A 186 -1.19 15.50 12.39
N ASP A 187 -2.17 16.23 12.94
CA ASP A 187 -2.35 17.68 12.69
C ASP A 187 -1.12 18.49 13.09
N PHE A 188 -0.49 18.17 14.21
CA PHE A 188 0.73 18.84 14.64
C PHE A 188 1.87 18.66 13.62
N PHE A 189 2.11 17.43 13.18
CA PHE A 189 3.13 17.14 12.17
C PHE A 189 2.77 17.69 10.78
N PHE A 190 1.48 17.73 10.45
CA PHE A 190 1.01 18.38 9.23
C PHE A 190 1.34 19.89 9.23
N CYS A 191 1.16 20.57 10.36
CA CYS A 191 1.58 21.97 10.49
C CYS A 191 3.09 22.15 10.27
N ILE A 192 3.93 21.21 10.75
CA ILE A 192 5.38 21.21 10.47
C ILE A 192 5.63 21.12 8.96
N GLU A 193 4.99 20.16 8.28
CA GLU A 193 5.23 19.95 6.84
C GLU A 193 4.72 21.13 5.99
N LYS A 194 3.59 21.73 6.34
CA LYS A 194 3.09 22.97 5.69
C LYS A 194 4.03 24.15 5.95
N THR A 195 4.53 24.30 7.19
CA THR A 195 5.54 25.33 7.51
C THR A 195 6.81 25.14 6.69
N ASN A 196 7.34 23.91 6.63
CA ASN A 196 8.55 23.60 5.87
C ASN A 196 8.35 23.82 4.36
N PHE A 197 7.18 23.46 3.83
CA PHE A 197 6.82 23.70 2.44
C PHE A 197 6.81 25.20 2.12
N ALA A 198 6.15 26.01 2.94
CA ALA A 198 6.12 27.45 2.78
C ALA A 198 7.51 28.07 2.93
N ILE A 199 8.32 27.65 3.91
CA ILE A 199 9.72 28.08 4.08
C ILE A 199 10.55 27.79 2.82
N SER A 200 10.36 26.63 2.18
CA SER A 200 11.13 26.25 0.99
C SER A 200 10.87 27.20 -0.20
N HIS A 201 9.71 27.85 -0.24
CA HIS A 201 9.33 28.87 -1.23
C HIS A 201 9.58 30.31 -0.73
N GLY A 202 9.93 30.50 0.52
CA GLY A 202 10.12 31.81 1.15
C GLY A 202 11.18 32.71 0.49
N HIS A 203 12.04 32.15 -0.36
CA HIS A 203 12.98 32.91 -1.17
C HIS A 203 12.33 33.59 -2.38
N LEU A 204 11.12 33.16 -2.77
CA LEU A 204 10.38 33.69 -3.91
C LEU A 204 9.52 34.89 -3.53
N SER A 205 8.84 34.85 -2.38
CA SER A 205 7.97 35.91 -1.87
C SER A 205 7.86 35.83 -0.35
N GLN A 206 7.64 37.01 0.26
CA GLN A 206 7.37 37.12 1.69
C GLN A 206 6.02 36.49 2.07
N ASP A 207 5.06 36.44 1.17
CA ASP A 207 3.74 35.83 1.38
C ASP A 207 3.86 34.37 1.86
N TYR A 208 4.85 33.62 1.35
CA TYR A 208 5.11 32.26 1.81
C TYR A 208 5.61 32.21 3.26
N LEU A 209 6.36 33.21 3.70
CA LEU A 209 6.81 33.31 5.10
C LEU A 209 5.66 33.71 6.01
N ASP A 210 4.71 34.52 5.54
CA ASP A 210 3.49 34.85 6.25
C ASP A 210 2.60 33.59 6.40
N GLU A 211 2.48 32.79 5.34
CA GLU A 211 1.81 31.47 5.41
C GLU A 211 2.51 30.54 6.42
N ALA A 212 3.85 30.44 6.37
CA ALA A 212 4.61 29.65 7.32
C ALA A 212 4.32 30.07 8.77
N ASN A 213 4.20 31.38 9.03
CA ASN A 213 3.87 31.89 10.35
C ASN A 213 2.46 31.49 10.82
N ILE A 214 1.48 31.46 9.92
CA ILE A 214 0.13 30.97 10.24
C ILE A 214 0.19 29.52 10.71
N TRP A 215 0.91 28.66 10.01
CA TRP A 215 1.06 27.27 10.38
C TRP A 215 1.83 27.07 11.69
N LEU A 216 2.84 27.91 11.97
CA LEU A 216 3.54 27.92 13.27
C LEU A 216 2.61 28.27 14.42
N HIS A 217 1.74 29.28 14.25
CA HIS A 217 0.76 29.63 15.29
C HIS A 217 -0.26 28.52 15.54
N LYS A 218 -0.69 27.82 14.48
CA LYS A 218 -1.56 26.65 14.61
C LYS A 218 -0.86 25.52 15.36
N MET A 219 0.40 25.26 15.06
CA MET A 219 1.24 24.28 15.72
C MET A 219 1.45 24.61 17.21
N ASP A 220 1.74 25.88 17.55
CA ASP A 220 1.83 26.34 18.93
C ASP A 220 0.48 26.15 19.68
N SER A 221 -0.64 26.47 19.05
CA SER A 221 -1.96 26.26 19.63
C SER A 221 -2.22 24.80 19.99
N ILE A 222 -1.79 23.86 19.14
CA ILE A 222 -1.88 22.42 19.43
C ILE A 222 -0.96 22.06 20.60
N TYR A 223 0.25 22.59 20.63
CA TYR A 223 1.21 22.37 21.73
C TYR A 223 0.68 22.89 23.07
N GLN A 224 0.04 24.05 23.11
CA GLN A 224 -0.54 24.60 24.35
C GLN A 224 -1.63 23.68 24.94
N LEU A 225 -2.34 22.94 24.08
CA LEU A 225 -3.34 21.95 24.53
C LEU A 225 -2.68 20.62 24.94
N HIS A 226 -1.53 20.29 24.37
CA HIS A 226 -0.80 19.03 24.58
C HIS A 226 0.69 19.30 24.83
N PRO A 227 1.08 19.89 26.01
CA PRO A 227 2.43 20.41 26.27
C PRO A 227 3.42 19.29 26.61
N GLU A 228 3.77 18.49 25.62
CA GLU A 228 4.73 17.41 25.77
C GLU A 228 6.11 17.83 25.24
N LYS A 229 7.17 17.35 25.91
CA LYS A 229 8.58 17.65 25.54
C LYS A 229 8.90 17.29 24.10
N PHE A 230 8.31 16.20 23.61
CA PHE A 230 8.45 15.77 22.24
C PHE A 230 7.94 16.83 21.25
N TYR A 231 6.72 17.34 21.45
CA TYR A 231 6.17 18.41 20.60
C TYR A 231 6.90 19.73 20.75
N ARG A 232 7.38 20.04 21.96
CA ARG A 232 8.17 21.25 22.21
C ARG A 232 9.44 21.28 21.37
N PHE A 233 10.18 20.16 21.31
CA PHE A 233 11.36 20.10 20.47
C PHE A 233 11.04 20.46 19.03
N HIS A 234 9.99 19.87 18.46
CA HIS A 234 9.61 20.10 17.07
C HIS A 234 9.11 21.52 16.83
N LEU A 235 8.37 22.10 17.77
CA LEU A 235 7.94 23.50 17.71
C LEU A 235 9.15 24.45 17.69
N ASP A 236 10.05 24.31 18.64
CA ASP A 236 11.24 25.16 18.74
C ASP A 236 12.16 25.00 17.51
N TYR A 237 12.34 23.75 17.06
CA TYR A 237 13.14 23.46 15.86
C TYR A 237 12.54 24.08 14.58
N THR A 238 11.23 23.95 14.40
CA THR A 238 10.52 24.52 13.23
C THR A 238 10.48 26.05 13.30
N THR A 239 10.32 26.62 14.49
CA THR A 239 10.42 28.08 14.72
C THR A 239 11.82 28.60 14.36
N ALA A 240 12.87 27.88 14.75
CA ALA A 240 14.22 28.25 14.34
C ALA A 240 14.43 28.12 12.83
N ALA A 241 13.84 27.14 12.17
CA ALA A 241 13.88 27.02 10.71
C ALA A 241 13.16 28.17 10.02
N TYR A 242 12.04 28.62 10.55
CA TYR A 242 11.33 29.82 10.08
C TYR A 242 12.20 31.08 10.22
N TYR A 243 12.80 31.32 11.41
CA TYR A 243 13.70 32.48 11.59
C TYR A 243 14.95 32.37 10.69
N ARG A 244 15.45 31.18 10.43
CA ARG A 244 16.53 30.98 9.46
C ARG A 244 16.11 31.45 8.05
N ALA A 245 14.89 31.15 7.62
CA ALA A 245 14.36 31.60 6.33
C ALA A 245 14.14 33.13 6.31
N MET A 246 13.55 33.69 7.36
CA MET A 246 13.38 35.14 7.54
C MET A 246 14.73 35.89 7.50
N GLY A 247 15.80 35.27 7.95
CA GLY A 247 17.16 35.82 7.93
C GLY A 247 17.70 36.13 6.53
N ASN A 248 17.11 35.58 5.47
CA ASN A 248 17.44 35.95 4.09
C ASN A 248 16.91 37.36 3.73
N TRP A 249 15.89 37.85 4.41
CA TRP A 249 15.30 39.17 4.25
C TRP A 249 15.85 40.16 5.28
N ASP A 250 16.00 39.73 6.56
CA ASP A 250 16.59 40.52 7.63
C ASP A 250 17.52 39.62 8.49
N LYS A 251 18.80 39.92 8.42
CA LYS A 251 19.88 39.14 9.07
C LYS A 251 19.76 39.01 10.60
N GLN A 252 19.01 39.89 11.28
CA GLN A 252 18.77 39.78 12.71
C GLN A 252 18.10 38.44 13.11
N TYR A 253 17.25 37.88 12.22
CA TYR A 253 16.59 36.61 12.46
C TYR A 253 17.55 35.42 12.47
N TRP A 254 18.70 35.48 11.78
CA TRP A 254 19.70 34.43 11.87
C TRP A 254 20.26 34.27 13.28
N LYS A 255 20.37 35.37 14.03
CA LYS A 255 20.78 35.31 15.42
C LYS A 255 19.75 34.63 16.29
N GLN A 256 18.48 34.95 16.11
CA GLN A 256 17.37 34.30 16.82
C GLN A 256 17.34 32.80 16.54
N ALA A 257 17.47 32.39 15.27
CA ALA A 257 17.54 31.00 14.88
C ALA A 257 18.74 30.29 15.54
N LEU A 258 19.91 30.91 15.53
CA LEU A 258 21.14 30.37 16.14
C LEU A 258 20.98 30.18 17.66
N ASP A 259 20.34 31.13 18.36
CA ASP A 259 20.08 31.07 19.79
C ASP A 259 19.14 29.87 20.13
N ILE A 260 18.10 29.66 19.36
CA ILE A 260 17.17 28.52 19.56
C ILE A 260 17.90 27.21 19.30
N TYR A 261 18.60 27.05 18.16
CA TYR A 261 19.33 25.83 17.86
C TYR A 261 20.43 25.57 18.90
N SER A 262 21.02 26.61 19.46
CA SER A 262 22.05 26.47 20.53
C SER A 262 21.47 25.95 21.84
N LYS A 263 20.27 26.40 22.21
CA LYS A 263 19.53 25.88 23.37
C LYS A 263 19.14 24.40 23.16
N LEU A 264 18.57 24.07 22.01
CA LEU A 264 18.21 22.69 21.66
C LEU A 264 19.45 21.78 21.64
N GLN A 265 20.56 22.21 21.04
CA GLN A 265 21.81 21.43 21.04
C GLN A 265 22.33 21.18 22.45
N ALA A 266 22.26 22.16 23.32
CA ALA A 266 22.70 22.03 24.71
C ALA A 266 21.82 21.03 25.48
N GLU A 267 20.51 21.09 25.30
CA GLU A 267 19.56 20.17 25.94
C GLU A 267 19.82 18.70 25.56
N TYR A 268 20.17 18.43 24.29
CA TYR A 268 20.43 17.08 23.80
C TYR A 268 21.91 16.69 23.76
N SER A 269 22.78 17.49 24.37
CA SER A 269 24.23 17.26 24.36
C SER A 269 24.70 16.03 25.14
N GLY A 270 23.86 15.48 26.03
CA GLY A 270 24.14 14.25 26.79
C GLY A 270 24.30 13.02 25.92
N ASN A 271 23.66 13.01 24.73
CA ASN A 271 23.86 11.95 23.73
C ASN A 271 24.10 12.57 22.34
N LYS A 272 25.36 12.78 22.00
CA LYS A 272 25.78 13.36 20.71
C LYS A 272 25.45 12.48 19.49
N ARG A 273 25.05 11.23 19.69
CA ARG A 273 24.55 10.33 18.62
C ARG A 273 23.06 10.51 18.34
N SER A 274 22.32 11.13 19.25
CA SER A 274 20.87 11.32 19.09
C SER A 274 20.55 12.10 17.81
N THR A 275 19.45 11.75 17.19
CA THR A 275 18.97 12.42 15.98
C THR A 275 18.72 13.91 16.23
N TYR A 276 18.21 14.28 17.39
CA TYR A 276 17.97 15.70 17.76
C TYR A 276 19.25 16.50 17.88
N TYR A 277 20.27 15.97 18.53
CA TYR A 277 21.58 16.63 18.59
C TYR A 277 22.17 16.81 17.19
N ARG A 278 22.04 15.79 16.32
CA ARG A 278 22.55 15.85 14.95
C ARG A 278 21.82 16.89 14.10
N TRP A 279 20.49 16.91 14.14
CA TRP A 279 19.70 17.88 13.39
C TRP A 279 20.04 19.32 13.79
N THR A 280 20.01 19.62 15.09
CA THR A 280 20.34 20.95 15.59
C THR A 280 21.78 21.36 15.27
N SER A 281 22.72 20.43 15.35
CA SER A 281 24.14 20.69 15.00
C SER A 281 24.30 21.00 13.51
N LEU A 282 23.63 20.30 12.61
CA LEU A 282 23.69 20.56 11.17
C LEU A 282 23.14 21.95 10.82
N GLU A 283 22.04 22.36 11.42
CA GLU A 283 21.46 23.69 11.23
C GLU A 283 22.38 24.79 11.78
N LYS A 284 23.00 24.56 12.94
CA LYS A 284 24.03 25.47 13.47
C LYS A 284 25.23 25.61 12.55
N ILE A 285 25.76 24.51 12.02
CA ILE A 285 26.86 24.53 11.05
C ILE A 285 26.47 25.39 9.86
N TYR A 286 25.27 25.21 9.32
CA TYR A 286 24.75 26.00 8.19
C TYR A 286 24.71 27.49 8.53
N LEU A 287 24.10 27.88 9.67
CA LEU A 287 24.00 29.26 10.11
C LEU A 287 25.39 29.90 10.40
N CYS A 288 26.30 29.16 11.02
CA CYS A 288 27.66 29.59 11.24
C CYS A 288 28.41 29.88 9.92
N LYS A 289 28.21 29.02 8.92
CA LYS A 289 28.78 29.21 7.56
C LYS A 289 28.32 30.51 6.91
N ILE A 290 27.01 30.76 6.87
CA ILE A 290 26.48 31.98 6.22
C ILE A 290 26.79 33.25 6.97
N GLN A 291 27.06 33.17 8.28
CA GLN A 291 27.48 34.31 9.10
C GLN A 291 29.01 34.50 9.17
N GLY A 292 29.79 33.70 8.44
CA GLY A 292 31.25 33.76 8.42
C GLY A 292 31.96 33.19 9.67
N MET A 293 31.23 32.47 10.53
CA MET A 293 31.75 31.86 11.78
C MET A 293 32.40 30.50 11.49
N ALA A 294 33.40 30.48 10.60
CA ALA A 294 33.99 29.24 10.08
C ALA A 294 34.60 28.34 11.18
N MET A 295 35.27 28.91 12.17
CA MET A 295 35.90 28.16 13.27
C MET A 295 34.86 27.43 14.12
N GLU A 296 33.73 28.08 14.42
CA GLU A 296 32.66 27.45 15.19
C GLU A 296 31.96 26.34 14.36
N ALA A 297 31.75 26.58 13.08
CA ALA A 297 31.22 25.55 12.17
C ALA A 297 32.14 24.31 12.14
N CYS A 298 33.46 24.50 12.04
CA CYS A 298 34.43 23.40 12.06
C CYS A 298 34.43 22.67 13.42
N ARG A 299 34.36 23.39 14.54
CA ARG A 299 34.29 22.79 15.88
C ARG A 299 33.06 21.89 16.01
N ILE A 300 31.87 22.38 15.64
CA ILE A 300 30.62 21.60 15.70
C ILE A 300 30.70 20.40 14.76
N TYR A 301 31.27 20.57 13.56
CA TYR A 301 31.46 19.48 12.61
C TYR A 301 32.35 18.36 13.17
N GLN A 302 33.46 18.70 13.81
CA GLN A 302 34.37 17.73 14.45
C GLN A 302 33.70 16.98 15.61
N GLU A 303 32.81 17.66 16.35
CA GLU A 303 32.03 17.01 17.41
C GLU A 303 30.98 16.08 16.87
N LEU A 304 30.35 16.45 15.75
CA LEU A 304 29.29 15.67 15.10
C LEU A 304 29.85 14.44 14.38
N TYR A 305 31.02 14.59 13.76
CA TYR A 305 31.73 13.57 13.01
C TYR A 305 33.13 13.36 13.59
N PRO A 306 33.25 12.75 14.78
CA PRO A 306 34.55 12.36 15.28
C PRO A 306 35.24 11.45 14.26
N PRO A 307 36.60 11.43 14.19
CA PRO A 307 37.30 10.58 13.24
C PRO A 307 36.78 9.16 13.33
N ILE A 308 36.14 8.75 12.24
CA ILE A 308 35.28 7.55 12.18
C ILE A 308 36.19 6.33 12.29
N ASP A 309 35.91 5.46 13.23
CA ASP A 309 36.39 4.08 13.17
C ASP A 309 35.87 3.45 11.86
N THR A 310 36.76 3.34 10.88
CA THR A 310 36.47 2.85 9.54
C THR A 310 35.83 1.45 9.55
N LEU A 311 36.13 0.64 10.59
CA LEU A 311 35.56 -0.69 10.80
C LEU A 311 34.07 -0.65 11.18
N ALA A 312 33.69 0.27 12.07
CA ALA A 312 32.29 0.44 12.45
C ALA A 312 31.43 0.93 11.27
N SER A 313 31.96 1.87 10.47
CA SER A 313 31.31 2.36 9.25
C SER A 313 31.15 1.28 8.19
N GLN A 314 32.17 0.44 7.98
CA GLN A 314 32.09 -0.67 7.03
C GLN A 314 31.11 -1.76 7.48
N SER A 315 31.06 -2.07 8.77
CA SER A 315 30.07 -2.98 9.35
C SER A 315 28.64 -2.46 9.13
N TYR A 316 28.41 -1.19 9.38
CA TYR A 316 27.13 -0.53 9.15
C TYR A 316 26.69 -0.58 7.69
N ILE A 317 27.59 -0.22 6.75
CA ILE A 317 27.33 -0.29 5.31
C ILE A 317 27.02 -1.73 4.88
N ARG A 318 27.74 -2.72 5.40
CA ARG A 318 27.47 -4.14 5.11
C ARG A 318 26.08 -4.57 5.58
N GLN A 319 25.67 -4.21 6.80
CA GLN A 319 24.35 -4.52 7.34
C GLN A 319 23.23 -3.92 6.48
N ILE A 320 23.37 -2.62 6.11
CA ILE A 320 22.41 -1.95 5.22
C ILE A 320 22.33 -2.65 3.86
N ASN A 321 23.48 -3.00 3.27
CA ASN A 321 23.49 -3.69 1.98
C ASN A 321 22.88 -5.09 2.06
N THR A 322 23.04 -5.78 3.19
CA THR A 322 22.41 -7.09 3.43
C THR A 322 20.89 -6.96 3.52
N ILE A 323 20.40 -5.98 4.30
CA ILE A 323 18.96 -5.68 4.42
C ILE A 323 18.38 -5.32 3.05
N LYS A 324 19.06 -4.43 2.33
CA LYS A 324 18.66 -4.01 0.99
C LYS A 324 18.59 -5.17 -0.01
N ALA A 325 19.60 -6.06 0.00
CA ALA A 325 19.62 -7.22 -0.88
C ALA A 325 18.45 -8.16 -0.56
N LYS A 326 18.19 -8.43 0.72
CA LYS A 326 17.09 -9.30 1.16
C LYS A 326 15.72 -8.72 0.79
N TYR A 327 15.49 -7.43 1.05
CA TYR A 327 14.26 -6.73 0.68
C TYR A 327 14.03 -6.73 -0.85
N GLN A 328 15.09 -6.52 -1.65
CA GLN A 328 14.98 -6.57 -3.11
C GLN A 328 14.68 -7.98 -3.64
N VAL A 329 15.25 -9.03 -3.03
CA VAL A 329 14.94 -10.42 -3.37
C VAL A 329 13.48 -10.74 -3.07
N ASP A 330 13.00 -10.39 -1.88
CA ASP A 330 11.60 -10.62 -1.47
C ASP A 330 10.62 -9.86 -2.37
N LYS A 331 10.94 -8.61 -2.73
CA LYS A 331 10.12 -7.81 -3.64
C LYS A 331 10.10 -8.40 -5.06
N ALA A 332 11.23 -8.88 -5.56
CA ALA A 332 11.33 -9.53 -6.87
C ALA A 332 10.56 -10.85 -6.90
N GLU A 333 10.63 -11.64 -5.82
CA GLU A 333 9.89 -12.88 -5.69
C GLU A 333 8.37 -12.62 -5.65
N THR A 334 7.92 -11.62 -4.90
CA THR A 334 6.51 -11.23 -4.84
C THR A 334 6.00 -10.72 -6.19
N ALA A 335 6.79 -9.90 -6.90
CA ALA A 335 6.45 -9.43 -8.24
C ALA A 335 6.37 -10.59 -9.24
N SER A 336 7.32 -11.54 -9.19
CA SER A 336 7.33 -12.75 -10.02
C SER A 336 6.10 -13.62 -9.77
N ASN A 337 5.71 -13.83 -8.51
CA ASN A 337 4.53 -14.61 -8.14
C ASN A 337 3.24 -13.93 -8.62
N ASN A 338 3.15 -12.62 -8.55
CA ASN A 338 1.99 -11.87 -9.06
C ASN A 338 1.87 -11.97 -10.59
N GLU A 339 2.96 -11.88 -11.33
CA GLU A 339 2.98 -12.11 -12.78
C GLU A 339 2.58 -13.55 -13.13
N TYR A 340 3.09 -14.53 -12.38
CA TYR A 340 2.73 -15.95 -12.56
C TYR A 340 1.24 -16.19 -12.32
N ASN A 341 0.66 -15.59 -11.28
CA ASN A 341 -0.76 -15.66 -10.97
C ASN A 341 -1.62 -15.01 -12.05
N LYS A 342 -1.21 -13.87 -12.62
CA LYS A 342 -1.90 -13.23 -13.75
C LYS A 342 -1.91 -14.14 -14.99
N ILE A 343 -0.80 -14.79 -15.29
CA ILE A 343 -0.70 -15.75 -16.41
C ILE A 343 -1.63 -16.94 -16.19
N ILE A 344 -1.61 -17.56 -15.00
CA ILE A 344 -2.49 -18.67 -14.67
C ILE A 344 -3.96 -18.27 -14.80
N THR A 345 -4.35 -17.12 -14.25
CA THR A 345 -5.70 -16.61 -14.33
C THR A 345 -6.14 -16.38 -15.78
N SER A 346 -5.26 -15.82 -16.62
CA SER A 346 -5.54 -15.61 -18.05
C SER A 346 -5.71 -16.92 -18.82
N ILE A 347 -4.90 -17.95 -18.51
CA ILE A 347 -5.04 -19.29 -19.08
C ILE A 347 -6.36 -19.93 -18.67
N LEU A 348 -6.75 -19.81 -17.38
CA LEU A 348 -7.99 -20.35 -16.85
C LEU A 348 -9.23 -19.71 -17.51
N VAL A 349 -9.23 -18.39 -17.67
CA VAL A 349 -10.28 -17.65 -18.39
C VAL A 349 -10.33 -18.08 -19.85
N GLY A 350 -9.20 -18.19 -20.52
CA GLY A 350 -9.10 -18.63 -21.92
C GLY A 350 -9.63 -20.07 -22.11
N THR A 351 -9.28 -20.98 -21.23
CA THR A 351 -9.78 -22.37 -21.29
C THR A 351 -11.29 -22.46 -21.03
N MET A 352 -11.82 -21.69 -20.07
CA MET A 352 -13.27 -21.60 -19.85
C MET A 352 -14.00 -21.06 -21.08
N ALA A 353 -13.46 -20.03 -21.74
CA ALA A 353 -14.03 -19.47 -22.96
C ALA A 353 -14.05 -20.51 -24.11
N LEU A 354 -12.98 -21.28 -24.29
CA LEU A 354 -12.90 -22.37 -25.26
C LEU A 354 -13.91 -23.47 -24.97
N VAL A 355 -14.07 -23.90 -23.73
CA VAL A 355 -15.06 -24.90 -23.34
C VAL A 355 -16.48 -24.41 -23.60
N THR A 356 -16.79 -23.17 -23.27
CA THR A 356 -18.12 -22.59 -23.55
C THR A 356 -18.40 -22.50 -25.04
N LEU A 357 -17.41 -22.11 -25.85
CA LEU A 357 -17.52 -22.10 -27.32
C LEU A 357 -17.74 -23.50 -27.87
N PHE A 358 -17.02 -24.49 -27.37
CA PHE A 358 -17.18 -25.88 -27.78
C PHE A 358 -18.57 -26.43 -27.47
N VAL A 359 -19.11 -26.15 -26.28
CA VAL A 359 -20.48 -26.52 -25.88
C VAL A 359 -21.53 -25.86 -26.81
N LEU A 360 -21.35 -24.57 -27.07
CA LEU A 360 -22.20 -23.82 -27.99
C LEU A 360 -22.19 -24.45 -29.41
N LEU A 361 -21.02 -24.77 -29.92
CA LEU A 361 -20.87 -25.42 -31.22
C LEU A 361 -21.53 -26.79 -31.26
N ALA A 362 -21.36 -27.60 -30.21
CA ALA A 362 -22.01 -28.90 -30.07
C ALA A 362 -23.56 -28.78 -30.08
N ILE A 363 -24.10 -27.79 -29.39
CA ILE A 363 -25.54 -27.49 -29.38
C ILE A 363 -26.03 -27.08 -30.78
N LEU A 364 -25.29 -26.23 -31.48
CA LEU A 364 -25.62 -25.81 -32.85
C LEU A 364 -25.60 -26.98 -33.83
N LEU A 365 -24.55 -27.81 -33.74
CA LEU A 365 -24.46 -29.03 -34.57
C LEU A 365 -25.58 -30.01 -34.28
N LYS A 366 -25.96 -30.21 -33.02
CA LYS A 366 -27.13 -31.04 -32.64
C LYS A 366 -28.42 -30.50 -33.26
N ARG A 367 -28.66 -29.18 -33.13
CA ARG A 367 -29.83 -28.53 -33.74
C ARG A 367 -29.86 -28.65 -35.27
N GLN A 368 -28.72 -28.54 -35.92
CA GLN A 368 -28.61 -28.74 -37.36
C GLN A 368 -28.91 -30.20 -37.76
N ARG A 369 -28.36 -31.18 -37.04
CA ARG A 369 -28.68 -32.61 -37.28
C ARG A 369 -30.15 -32.91 -37.11
N GLU A 370 -30.82 -32.36 -36.12
CA GLU A 370 -32.27 -32.53 -35.94
C GLU A 370 -33.09 -31.90 -37.08
N LYS A 371 -32.69 -30.71 -37.56
CA LYS A 371 -33.34 -30.08 -38.74
C LYS A 371 -33.17 -30.91 -40.00
N VAL A 372 -31.94 -31.43 -40.25
CA VAL A 372 -31.68 -32.31 -41.40
C VAL A 372 -32.50 -33.59 -41.28
N LYS A 373 -32.54 -34.24 -40.11
CA LYS A 373 -33.34 -35.44 -39.88
C LYS A 373 -34.84 -35.20 -40.13
N LEU A 374 -35.37 -34.07 -39.68
CA LEU A 374 -36.78 -33.71 -39.92
C LEU A 374 -37.07 -33.45 -41.41
N SER A 375 -36.13 -32.76 -42.11
CA SER A 375 -36.22 -32.49 -43.55
C SER A 375 -36.17 -33.77 -44.37
N THR A 376 -35.25 -34.71 -44.05
CA THR A 376 -35.17 -36.03 -44.72
C THR A 376 -36.46 -36.90 -44.52
N GLN A 377 -37.05 -36.87 -43.30
CA GLN A 377 -38.32 -37.54 -43.04
C GLN A 377 -39.44 -36.93 -43.86
N LYS A 378 -39.55 -35.59 -43.95
CA LYS A 378 -40.55 -34.93 -44.79
C LYS A 378 -40.35 -35.27 -46.26
N LEU A 379 -39.10 -35.31 -46.72
CA LEU A 379 -38.79 -35.68 -48.11
C LEU A 379 -39.19 -37.13 -48.41
N ALA A 380 -38.89 -38.07 -47.51
CA ALA A 380 -39.31 -39.50 -47.65
C ALA A 380 -40.85 -39.68 -47.72
N THR A 381 -41.57 -38.97 -46.83
CA THR A 381 -43.00 -38.98 -46.80
C THR A 381 -43.64 -38.44 -48.12
N SER A 382 -43.04 -37.28 -48.57
CA SER A 382 -43.48 -36.67 -49.87
C SER A 382 -43.25 -37.62 -51.07
N ARG A 383 -42.08 -38.31 -51.04
CA ARG A 383 -41.76 -39.30 -52.09
C ARG A 383 -42.77 -40.47 -52.11
N ILE A 384 -43.04 -41.04 -50.94
CA ILE A 384 -44.04 -42.11 -50.83
C ILE A 384 -45.44 -41.66 -51.34
N ASN A 385 -45.84 -40.45 -50.97
CA ASN A 385 -47.09 -39.88 -51.43
C ASN A 385 -47.12 -39.69 -52.96
N ALA A 386 -46.03 -39.22 -53.55
CA ALA A 386 -45.86 -39.05 -54.99
C ALA A 386 -45.88 -40.42 -55.72
N GLU A 387 -45.18 -41.44 -55.17
CA GLU A 387 -45.22 -42.81 -55.72
C GLU A 387 -46.63 -43.42 -55.64
N ASN A 388 -47.33 -43.22 -54.53
CA ASN A 388 -48.74 -43.71 -54.42
C ASN A 388 -49.67 -42.99 -55.41
N ALA A 389 -49.54 -41.70 -55.60
CA ALA A 389 -50.26 -40.91 -56.57
C ALA A 389 -50.03 -41.40 -58.01
N MET A 390 -48.73 -41.68 -58.35
CA MET A 390 -48.38 -42.26 -59.64
C MET A 390 -48.99 -43.67 -59.86
N ARG A 391 -48.92 -44.52 -58.82
CA ARG A 391 -49.59 -45.87 -58.89
C ARG A 391 -51.11 -45.73 -59.09
N ALA A 392 -51.75 -44.86 -58.30
CA ALA A 392 -53.18 -44.63 -58.46
C ALA A 392 -53.54 -44.10 -59.87
N LYS A 393 -52.75 -43.20 -60.44
CA LYS A 393 -52.87 -42.70 -61.78
C LYS A 393 -52.66 -43.81 -62.81
N SER A 394 -51.69 -44.70 -62.67
CA SER A 394 -51.42 -45.82 -63.53
C SER A 394 -52.62 -46.83 -63.53
N VAL A 395 -53.09 -47.18 -62.34
CA VAL A 395 -54.28 -48.04 -62.17
C VAL A 395 -55.52 -47.42 -62.81
N PHE A 396 -55.74 -46.13 -62.58
CA PHE A 396 -56.83 -45.37 -63.17
C PHE A 396 -56.81 -45.42 -64.73
N LEU A 397 -55.59 -45.10 -65.29
CA LEU A 397 -55.40 -45.13 -66.75
C LEU A 397 -55.56 -46.54 -67.34
N SER A 398 -55.10 -47.59 -66.63
CA SER A 398 -55.29 -48.99 -67.04
C SER A 398 -56.75 -49.38 -67.08
N ASN A 399 -57.48 -49.06 -65.99
CA ASN A 399 -58.90 -49.33 -65.90
C ASN A 399 -59.66 -48.53 -66.96
N MET A 400 -59.36 -47.24 -67.17
CA MET A 400 -59.96 -46.45 -68.22
C MET A 400 -59.69 -47.02 -69.63
N SER A 401 -58.47 -47.48 -69.87
CA SER A 401 -58.11 -48.13 -71.13
C SER A 401 -58.93 -49.39 -71.38
N HIS A 402 -59.12 -50.17 -70.32
CA HIS A 402 -60.00 -51.37 -70.40
C HIS A 402 -61.47 -50.99 -70.63
N GLU A 403 -61.99 -50.02 -69.87
CA GLU A 403 -63.38 -49.57 -70.02
C GLU A 403 -63.67 -48.88 -71.38
N ILE A 404 -62.63 -48.20 -71.93
CA ILE A 404 -62.76 -47.63 -73.32
C ILE A 404 -62.57 -48.68 -74.37
N ARG A 405 -61.73 -49.69 -74.21
CA ARG A 405 -61.48 -50.74 -75.21
C ARG A 405 -62.70 -51.65 -75.36
N THR A 406 -63.45 -51.93 -74.28
CA THR A 406 -64.62 -52.77 -74.33
C THR A 406 -65.75 -52.21 -75.23
N PRO A 407 -66.19 -50.96 -75.08
CA PRO A 407 -67.22 -50.43 -76.02
C PRO A 407 -66.65 -50.16 -77.42
N LEU A 408 -65.34 -49.82 -77.51
CA LEU A 408 -64.69 -49.63 -78.83
C LEU A 408 -64.64 -50.92 -79.61
N ASN A 409 -64.27 -52.02 -78.96
CA ASN A 409 -64.30 -53.34 -79.57
C ASN A 409 -65.75 -53.79 -79.96
N ALA A 410 -66.73 -53.46 -79.11
CA ALA A 410 -68.09 -53.71 -79.43
C ALA A 410 -68.57 -52.90 -80.67
N LEU A 411 -68.22 -51.60 -80.72
CA LEU A 411 -68.48 -50.74 -81.86
C LEU A 411 -67.77 -51.25 -83.14
N SER A 412 -66.48 -51.65 -82.99
CA SER A 412 -65.74 -52.24 -84.14
C SER A 412 -66.41 -53.57 -84.61
N GLY A 413 -66.84 -54.40 -83.65
CA GLY A 413 -67.56 -55.64 -83.96
C GLY A 413 -68.91 -55.39 -84.66
N PHE A 414 -69.68 -54.42 -84.16
CA PHE A 414 -70.88 -54.00 -84.85
C PHE A 414 -70.64 -53.40 -86.21
N SER A 415 -69.57 -52.60 -86.39
CA SER A 415 -69.19 -52.04 -87.72
C SER A 415 -68.78 -53.12 -88.71
N SER A 416 -68.08 -54.19 -88.26
CA SER A 416 -67.72 -55.33 -89.12
C SER A 416 -68.99 -56.13 -89.53
N LEU A 417 -69.92 -56.28 -88.65
CA LEU A 417 -71.22 -56.98 -88.97
C LEU A 417 -72.03 -56.15 -89.95
N LEU A 418 -72.04 -54.86 -89.91
CA LEU A 418 -72.76 -54.00 -90.82
C LEU A 418 -72.09 -53.91 -92.26
N THR A 419 -70.80 -54.25 -92.29
CA THR A 419 -70.11 -54.32 -93.62
C THR A 419 -70.18 -55.67 -94.27
N GLU A 420 -70.62 -56.73 -93.52
CA GLU A 420 -70.79 -58.09 -94.10
C GLU A 420 -72.20 -58.37 -94.68
N GLU A 421 -73.18 -57.52 -94.37
CA GLU A 421 -74.57 -57.65 -94.99
C GLU A 421 -74.83 -56.59 -96.04
N GLY A 422 -74.08 -56.65 -97.08
CA GLY A 422 -74.39 -55.75 -98.18
C GLY A 422 -73.65 -56.00 -99.48
N LEU A 423 -73.60 -57.19 -99.91
CA LEU A 423 -73.39 -57.46 -101.33
C LEU A 423 -73.96 -58.82 -101.68
N ASP A 424 -75.29 -58.82 -102.08
CA ASP A 424 -75.83 -59.66 -103.15
C ASP A 424 -76.95 -58.91 -103.70
N ASP A 425 -76.80 -58.67 -104.92
CA ASP A 425 -77.62 -58.14 -106.06
C ASP A 425 -77.52 -56.66 -106.32
#